data_ea302d049445775477a4417a5b2de981
#
_entry.id   ea302d049445775477a4417a5b2de981
#
_cell.length_a   1.000
_cell.length_b   1.000
_cell.length_c   1.000
_cell.angle_alpha   90.00
_cell.angle_beta   90.00
_cell.angle_gamma   90.00
#
_symmetry.space_group_name_H-M   'P 1'
#
loop_
_entity.id
_entity.type
_entity.pdbx_description
1 polymer ?
#
loop_
_entity_poly.entity_id
_entity_poly.type
_entity_poly.pdbx_seq_one_letter_code
_entity_poly.pdbx_strand_id
1 'polypeptide(L)'
;MTTLIIKDYTKRTQSTLRRIVLGSIALLLAAPLYAATPQTHRQECKDDARAKETAFYKGADISWVTEMEAKGYSFANARGEARECTALMKELGLQAIRLRVWVNPQDGFCGTEDVVKKALRAQKLGMDVLIDFHYSDSWADPSKQYIPAAWKSHTYAQILADVKQHTTGVLQALKAAGVSPKWVQVGNETSDGLLWEVGRASKQAAQYAGIIDAGYAAVKSVFADALVLVHLDNGFNQDLYKWNLNLLKQYGARFDMVGMSLYPDAAVKYNNEQNVSAAIDHCMQNIAFVRRTFGVPTMIVETGFNVTRVAEGKAGLSLLLRRAAENADCRGVFYWEPEAPNGYNGGYDMGAFTERNNVCSPTIIMEAFSEASTGLERPTTGPTAAGGDVAYDLAGRRISMPYKGFYIAQGQKYIRR
;
A
#
# COMPACT_ATOMS: atom_id res chain seq x y z
N MET A 1 20.47 -60.11 22.29
CA MET A 1 20.31 -61.19 21.28
C MET A 1 19.86 -60.54 20.01
N THR A 2 20.47 -60.46 18.94
CA THR A 2 21.51 -61.07 18.15
C THR A 2 21.55 -60.19 16.89
N THR A 3 22.57 -59.41 16.66
CA THR A 3 23.77 -59.62 15.83
C THR A 3 23.53 -59.67 14.32
N LEU A 4 24.07 -58.62 13.63
CA LEU A 4 24.91 -58.56 12.42
C LEU A 4 24.51 -59.39 11.18
N ILE A 5 24.68 -58.84 9.97
CA ILE A 5 25.88 -59.04 9.10
C ILE A 5 25.81 -58.08 7.86
N ILE A 6 26.97 -57.48 7.62
CA ILE A 6 27.43 -56.72 6.46
C ILE A 6 27.80 -57.69 5.28
N LYS A 7 27.68 -57.28 4.04
CA LYS A 7 28.72 -57.48 3.01
C LYS A 7 28.52 -56.74 1.71
N ASP A 8 29.50 -55.94 1.45
CA ASP A 8 30.13 -55.50 0.22
C ASP A 8 30.05 -56.42 -1.01
N TYR A 9 29.97 -55.86 -2.20
CA TYR A 9 30.78 -56.29 -3.33
C TYR A 9 30.96 -55.19 -4.38
N THR A 10 32.21 -54.76 -4.52
CA THR A 10 32.79 -53.97 -5.63
C THR A 10 33.30 -54.89 -6.75
N LYS A 11 33.26 -54.40 -7.97
CA LYS A 11 34.31 -54.39 -9.03
C LYS A 11 33.82 -54.64 -10.44
N ARG A 12 34.17 -53.66 -11.29
CA ARG A 12 34.95 -53.70 -12.53
C ARG A 12 34.41 -54.49 -13.72
N THR A 13 34.34 -53.85 -14.90
CA THR A 13 35.35 -53.96 -15.96
C THR A 13 35.11 -52.99 -17.12
N GLN A 14 36.24 -52.59 -17.70
CA GLN A 14 36.45 -51.67 -18.83
C GLN A 14 36.34 -52.36 -20.20
N SER A 15 36.37 -51.50 -21.22
CA SER A 15 36.85 -51.69 -22.62
C SER A 15 35.74 -51.96 -23.64
N THR A 16 35.70 -51.45 -24.89
CA THR A 16 36.72 -50.99 -25.83
C THR A 16 36.05 -50.30 -27.04
N LEU A 17 36.75 -49.37 -27.65
CA LEU A 17 36.47 -48.63 -28.89
C LEU A 17 36.02 -49.51 -30.09
N ARG A 18 35.19 -48.93 -30.98
CA ARG A 18 35.57 -48.85 -32.45
C ARG A 18 34.70 -47.78 -33.18
N ARG A 19 35.41 -47.02 -34.01
CA ARG A 19 34.93 -45.98 -34.96
C ARG A 19 34.19 -46.62 -36.12
N ILE A 20 33.14 -45.94 -36.63
CA ILE A 20 32.84 -45.91 -38.08
C ILE A 20 32.37 -44.49 -38.42
N VAL A 21 33.06 -43.90 -39.39
CA VAL A 21 32.76 -42.62 -40.05
C VAL A 21 31.86 -42.96 -41.25
N LEU A 22 30.77 -42.25 -41.43
CA LEU A 22 30.16 -42.01 -42.75
C LEU A 22 29.32 -40.69 -42.66
N GLY A 23 29.67 -39.81 -43.59
CA GLY A 23 29.12 -38.47 -43.65
C GLY A 23 27.75 -38.39 -44.30
N SER A 24 27.03 -37.39 -43.93
CA SER A 24 25.92 -36.82 -44.70
C SER A 24 25.90 -35.32 -44.47
N ILE A 25 26.06 -34.58 -45.53
CA ILE A 25 25.97 -33.13 -45.65
C ILE A 25 24.51 -32.74 -45.45
N ALA A 26 24.18 -32.01 -44.37
CA ALA A 26 22.93 -31.31 -44.22
C ALA A 26 23.20 -29.81 -44.18
N LEU A 27 22.68 -29.10 -45.20
CA LEU A 27 22.66 -27.64 -45.27
C LEU A 27 21.92 -27.07 -44.06
N LEU A 28 22.62 -26.43 -43.13
CA LEU A 28 22.04 -25.61 -42.07
C LEU A 28 21.87 -24.19 -42.60
N LEU A 29 20.63 -23.81 -42.85
CA LEU A 29 20.20 -22.40 -42.93
C LEU A 29 20.38 -21.78 -41.54
N ALA A 30 21.43 -20.98 -41.41
CA ALA A 30 21.64 -20.16 -40.20
C ALA A 30 20.66 -18.97 -40.19
N ALA A 31 19.63 -19.09 -39.39
CA ALA A 31 18.89 -17.90 -38.92
C ALA A 31 19.76 -17.18 -37.88
N PRO A 32 19.91 -15.87 -37.93
CA PRO A 32 20.64 -15.16 -36.88
C PRO A 32 19.85 -15.22 -35.59
N LEU A 33 20.34 -15.95 -34.59
CA LEU A 33 19.95 -15.76 -33.21
C LEU A 33 20.44 -14.37 -32.80
N TYR A 34 19.50 -13.42 -32.68
CA TYR A 34 19.75 -12.18 -31.98
C TYR A 34 19.91 -12.54 -30.48
N ALA A 35 21.11 -12.74 -30.05
CA ALA A 35 21.47 -12.81 -28.66
C ALA A 35 21.27 -11.38 -28.11
N ALA A 36 20.17 -11.15 -27.35
CA ALA A 36 20.00 -9.94 -26.59
C ALA A 36 21.21 -9.75 -25.69
N THR A 37 21.89 -8.62 -25.83
CA THR A 37 23.10 -8.32 -25.07
C THR A 37 22.77 -8.21 -23.59
N PRO A 38 23.66 -8.61 -22.65
CA PRO A 38 23.43 -8.53 -21.20
C PRO A 38 23.10 -7.14 -20.68
N GLN A 39 23.37 -6.09 -21.46
CA GLN A 39 23.03 -4.69 -21.14
C GLN A 39 21.55 -4.36 -21.29
N THR A 40 20.85 -4.90 -22.29
CA THR A 40 19.41 -4.66 -22.48
C THR A 40 18.58 -5.29 -21.35
N HIS A 41 18.88 -6.52 -20.97
CA HIS A 41 18.19 -7.20 -19.86
C HIS A 41 18.42 -6.50 -18.49
N ARG A 42 19.62 -5.93 -18.30
CA ARG A 42 19.94 -5.20 -17.06
C ARG A 42 19.27 -3.82 -17.00
N GLN A 43 19.01 -3.21 -18.14
CA GLN A 43 18.29 -1.94 -18.25
C GLN A 43 16.79 -2.17 -18.08
N GLU A 44 16.19 -3.17 -18.74
CA GLU A 44 14.78 -3.55 -18.57
C GLU A 44 14.45 -3.90 -17.11
N CYS A 45 15.30 -4.68 -16.42
CA CYS A 45 15.11 -4.97 -15.00
C CYS A 45 15.22 -3.73 -14.11
N LYS A 46 16.04 -2.75 -14.45
CA LYS A 46 16.16 -1.49 -13.72
C LYS A 46 14.96 -0.57 -13.98
N ASP A 47 14.47 -0.54 -15.20
CA ASP A 47 13.33 0.27 -15.60
C ASP A 47 12.03 -0.31 -15.02
N ASP A 48 11.87 -1.64 -14.97
CA ASP A 48 10.78 -2.33 -14.28
C ASP A 48 10.81 -2.13 -12.75
N ALA A 49 11.99 -2.20 -12.13
CA ALA A 49 12.15 -1.91 -10.71
C ALA A 49 11.82 -0.45 -10.39
N ARG A 50 12.27 0.49 -11.23
CA ARG A 50 11.99 1.92 -11.09
C ARG A 50 10.51 2.25 -11.35
N ALA A 51 9.86 1.57 -12.30
CA ALA A 51 8.43 1.70 -12.58
C ALA A 51 7.59 1.21 -11.39
N LYS A 52 7.97 0.08 -10.76
CA LYS A 52 7.35 -0.42 -9.53
C LYS A 52 7.57 0.53 -8.34
N GLU A 53 8.73 1.17 -8.26
CA GLU A 53 9.07 2.13 -7.21
C GLU A 53 8.31 3.45 -7.35
N THR A 54 7.78 3.78 -8.53
CA THR A 54 7.08 5.05 -8.82
C THR A 54 5.58 4.90 -9.03
N ALA A 55 5.01 3.70 -8.96
CA ALA A 55 3.58 3.48 -9.16
C ALA A 55 2.73 4.25 -8.13
N PHE A 56 1.63 4.82 -8.61
CA PHE A 56 0.62 5.47 -7.76
C PHE A 56 -0.58 4.54 -7.57
N TYR A 57 -0.97 4.30 -6.34
CA TYR A 57 -2.03 3.38 -5.97
C TYR A 57 -3.30 4.10 -5.52
N LYS A 58 -4.42 3.58 -5.95
CA LYS A 58 -5.75 3.92 -5.45
C LYS A 58 -6.25 2.75 -4.64
N GLY A 59 -6.59 2.97 -3.37
CA GLY A 59 -6.99 1.91 -2.46
C GLY A 59 -8.14 2.31 -1.55
N ALA A 60 -8.62 1.35 -0.79
CA ALA A 60 -9.55 1.54 0.31
C ALA A 60 -9.20 0.66 1.50
N ASP A 61 -9.43 1.14 2.71
CA ASP A 61 -9.59 0.29 3.88
C ASP A 61 -11.04 -0.19 3.91
N ILE A 62 -11.24 -1.50 3.94
CA ILE A 62 -12.56 -2.13 4.04
C ILE A 62 -12.58 -3.13 5.19
N SER A 63 -11.98 -2.76 6.30
CA SER A 63 -11.83 -3.65 7.45
C SER A 63 -13.15 -4.02 8.09
N TRP A 64 -14.20 -3.20 7.94
CA TRP A 64 -15.55 -3.48 8.44
C TRP A 64 -16.34 -4.50 7.60
N VAL A 65 -15.91 -4.83 6.40
CA VAL A 65 -16.72 -5.62 5.44
C VAL A 65 -17.28 -6.91 6.03
N THR A 66 -16.47 -7.69 6.75
CA THR A 66 -16.90 -8.97 7.33
C THR A 66 -17.86 -8.79 8.52
N GLU A 67 -17.69 -7.73 9.29
CA GLU A 67 -18.61 -7.35 10.36
C GLU A 67 -19.95 -6.88 9.78
N MET A 68 -19.93 -6.07 8.71
CA MET A 68 -21.14 -5.63 8.01
C MET A 68 -21.89 -6.82 7.41
N GLU A 69 -21.19 -7.74 6.74
CA GLU A 69 -21.78 -8.97 6.21
C GLU A 69 -22.43 -9.82 7.32
N ALA A 70 -21.77 -9.96 8.47
CA ALA A 70 -22.32 -10.68 9.62
C ALA A 70 -23.55 -10.00 10.23
N LYS A 71 -23.66 -8.67 10.12
CA LYS A 71 -24.82 -7.88 10.51
C LYS A 71 -25.93 -7.85 9.45
N GLY A 72 -25.78 -8.60 8.34
CA GLY A 72 -26.78 -8.73 7.29
C GLY A 72 -26.72 -7.65 6.21
N TYR A 73 -25.67 -6.84 6.16
CA TYR A 73 -25.43 -5.94 5.03
C TYR A 73 -24.95 -6.71 3.80
N SER A 74 -25.34 -6.24 2.64
CA SER A 74 -24.88 -6.70 1.34
C SER A 74 -24.48 -5.49 0.47
N PHE A 75 -23.84 -5.74 -0.67
CA PHE A 75 -23.32 -4.69 -1.51
C PHE A 75 -23.85 -4.83 -2.94
N ALA A 76 -24.06 -3.68 -3.60
CA ALA A 76 -24.46 -3.62 -4.99
C ALA A 76 -23.70 -2.48 -5.69
N ASN A 77 -23.49 -2.62 -7.01
CA ASN A 77 -22.95 -1.51 -7.80
C ASN A 77 -24.03 -0.43 -8.05
N ALA A 78 -23.65 0.65 -8.72
CA ALA A 78 -24.55 1.78 -9.00
C ALA A 78 -25.78 1.40 -9.88
N ARG A 79 -25.76 0.23 -10.52
CA ARG A 79 -26.88 -0.30 -11.30
C ARG A 79 -27.82 -1.20 -10.46
N GLY A 80 -27.52 -1.38 -9.17
CA GLY A 80 -28.27 -2.27 -8.27
C GLY A 80 -27.93 -3.77 -8.43
N GLU A 81 -26.88 -4.10 -9.15
CA GLU A 81 -26.42 -5.48 -9.30
C GLU A 81 -25.60 -5.89 -8.08
N ALA A 82 -25.94 -7.01 -7.44
CA ALA A 82 -25.24 -7.52 -6.28
C ALA A 82 -23.76 -7.79 -6.57
N ARG A 83 -22.89 -7.42 -5.65
CA ARG A 83 -21.42 -7.60 -5.72
C ARG A 83 -20.88 -8.01 -4.36
N GLU A 84 -19.80 -8.76 -4.36
CA GLU A 84 -18.92 -8.87 -3.19
C GLU A 84 -18.16 -7.56 -3.03
N CYS A 85 -18.00 -7.08 -1.79
CA CYS A 85 -17.48 -5.72 -1.54
C CYS A 85 -16.07 -5.51 -2.13
N THR A 86 -15.15 -6.46 -1.96
CA THR A 86 -13.78 -6.34 -2.51
C THR A 86 -13.79 -6.29 -4.04
N ALA A 87 -14.66 -7.10 -4.66
CA ALA A 87 -14.85 -7.09 -6.11
C ALA A 87 -15.44 -5.75 -6.60
N LEU A 88 -16.36 -5.17 -5.81
CA LEU A 88 -16.92 -3.86 -6.10
C LEU A 88 -15.84 -2.77 -6.01
N MET A 89 -14.94 -2.80 -5.03
CA MET A 89 -13.81 -1.88 -4.95
C MET A 89 -12.94 -1.95 -6.22
N LYS A 90 -12.66 -3.16 -6.72
CA LYS A 90 -11.93 -3.33 -7.98
C LYS A 90 -12.72 -2.79 -9.19
N GLU A 91 -14.03 -3.05 -9.26
CA GLU A 91 -14.91 -2.50 -10.32
C GLU A 91 -14.89 -0.97 -10.34
N LEU A 92 -14.80 -0.33 -9.16
CA LEU A 92 -14.66 1.12 -8.98
C LEU A 92 -13.26 1.68 -9.30
N GLY A 93 -12.30 0.83 -9.70
CA GLY A 93 -10.98 1.24 -10.15
C GLY A 93 -9.91 1.28 -9.06
N LEU A 94 -10.15 0.67 -7.90
CA LEU A 94 -9.15 0.55 -6.84
C LEU A 94 -8.23 -0.66 -7.11
N GLN A 95 -6.98 -0.53 -6.72
CA GLN A 95 -5.91 -1.49 -7.01
C GLN A 95 -5.38 -2.16 -5.75
N ALA A 96 -5.71 -1.61 -4.57
CA ALA A 96 -5.21 -2.10 -3.29
C ALA A 96 -6.26 -2.01 -2.19
N ILE A 97 -6.14 -2.90 -1.20
CA ILE A 97 -6.98 -2.93 -0.01
C ILE A 97 -6.09 -2.80 1.23
N ARG A 98 -6.48 -1.93 2.16
CA ARG A 98 -5.89 -1.82 3.50
C ARG A 98 -6.77 -2.58 4.48
N LEU A 99 -6.15 -3.30 5.42
CA LEU A 99 -6.82 -4.14 6.40
C LEU A 99 -6.19 -3.92 7.78
N ARG A 100 -6.97 -3.44 8.72
CA ARG A 100 -6.59 -3.25 10.11
C ARG A 100 -6.49 -4.58 10.86
N VAL A 101 -5.53 -4.68 11.78
CA VAL A 101 -5.30 -5.84 12.64
C VAL A 101 -5.34 -5.43 14.10
N TRP A 102 -6.20 -6.08 14.88
CA TRP A 102 -6.24 -6.02 16.34
C TRP A 102 -5.60 -7.27 16.96
N VAL A 103 -5.14 -7.14 18.22
CA VAL A 103 -4.42 -8.23 18.90
C VAL A 103 -5.37 -9.33 19.34
N ASN A 104 -6.41 -8.98 20.11
CA ASN A 104 -7.40 -9.93 20.60
C ASN A 104 -8.80 -9.27 20.64
N PRO A 105 -9.40 -9.02 19.46
CA PRO A 105 -10.71 -8.38 19.38
C PRO A 105 -11.81 -9.28 19.97
N GLN A 106 -12.74 -8.67 20.72
CA GLN A 106 -13.79 -9.40 21.43
C GLN A 106 -14.67 -10.25 20.48
N ASP A 107 -15.03 -9.70 19.32
CA ASP A 107 -15.95 -10.35 18.37
C ASP A 107 -15.22 -11.07 17.23
N GLY A 108 -13.88 -11.11 17.30
CA GLY A 108 -13.04 -11.74 16.28
C GLY A 108 -12.83 -10.94 15.00
N PHE A 109 -13.62 -9.89 14.73
CA PHE A 109 -13.42 -9.01 13.57
C PHE A 109 -12.10 -8.24 13.72
N CYS A 110 -11.39 -8.09 12.60
CA CYS A 110 -10.03 -7.56 12.55
C CYS A 110 -8.98 -8.38 13.34
N GLY A 111 -9.31 -9.57 13.82
CA GLY A 111 -8.34 -10.56 14.30
C GLY A 111 -7.63 -11.27 13.14
N THR A 112 -6.63 -12.08 13.45
CA THR A 112 -5.77 -12.74 12.45
C THR A 112 -6.57 -13.51 11.38
N GLU A 113 -7.53 -14.34 11.78
CA GLU A 113 -8.32 -15.18 10.85
C GLU A 113 -9.18 -14.32 9.92
N ASP A 114 -9.80 -13.29 10.46
CA ASP A 114 -10.65 -12.37 9.71
C ASP A 114 -9.83 -11.56 8.69
N VAL A 115 -8.66 -11.09 9.08
CA VAL A 115 -7.73 -10.38 8.18
C VAL A 115 -7.25 -11.29 7.05
N VAL A 116 -6.89 -12.54 7.35
CA VAL A 116 -6.51 -13.54 6.33
C VAL A 116 -7.66 -13.76 5.34
N LYS A 117 -8.90 -13.91 5.83
CA LYS A 117 -10.10 -14.08 4.99
C LYS A 117 -10.29 -12.91 4.01
N LYS A 118 -10.17 -11.65 4.50
CA LYS A 118 -10.30 -10.43 3.69
C LYS A 118 -9.15 -10.28 2.70
N ALA A 119 -7.92 -10.53 3.14
CA ALA A 119 -6.72 -10.44 2.30
C ALA A 119 -6.75 -11.45 1.13
N LEU A 120 -7.28 -12.66 1.37
CA LEU A 120 -7.49 -13.66 0.32
C LEU A 120 -8.49 -13.20 -0.74
N ARG A 121 -9.55 -12.45 -0.37
CA ARG A 121 -10.50 -11.88 -1.34
C ARG A 121 -9.77 -10.90 -2.27
N ALA A 122 -8.98 -9.98 -1.71
CA ALA A 122 -8.20 -9.00 -2.46
C ALA A 122 -7.19 -9.68 -3.39
N GLN A 123 -6.43 -10.65 -2.90
CA GLN A 123 -5.43 -11.37 -3.69
C GLN A 123 -6.03 -12.14 -4.87
N LYS A 124 -7.17 -12.85 -4.67
CA LYS A 124 -7.87 -13.56 -5.76
C LYS A 124 -8.29 -12.62 -6.89
N LEU A 125 -8.48 -11.36 -6.58
CA LEU A 125 -8.80 -10.31 -7.55
C LEU A 125 -7.54 -9.63 -8.12
N GLY A 126 -6.33 -10.02 -7.71
CA GLY A 126 -5.08 -9.38 -8.13
C GLY A 126 -4.90 -7.97 -7.57
N MET A 127 -5.49 -7.68 -6.41
CA MET A 127 -5.29 -6.42 -5.69
C MET A 127 -4.14 -6.56 -4.70
N ASP A 128 -3.33 -5.49 -4.57
CA ASP A 128 -2.29 -5.41 -3.54
C ASP A 128 -2.91 -5.22 -2.14
N VAL A 129 -2.20 -5.66 -1.10
CA VAL A 129 -2.67 -5.58 0.29
C VAL A 129 -1.71 -4.76 1.14
N LEU A 130 -2.28 -3.87 1.95
CA LEU A 130 -1.64 -3.16 3.05
C LEU A 130 -2.22 -3.71 4.36
N ILE A 131 -1.36 -4.20 5.26
CA ILE A 131 -1.75 -4.66 6.59
C ILE A 131 -1.43 -3.57 7.60
N ASP A 132 -2.42 -3.21 8.42
CA ASP A 132 -2.33 -2.14 9.41
C ASP A 132 -2.41 -2.70 10.84
N PHE A 133 -1.29 -2.74 11.55
CA PHE A 133 -1.22 -3.20 12.94
C PHE A 133 -1.54 -2.07 13.91
N HIS A 134 -2.67 -2.16 14.61
CA HIS A 134 -3.03 -1.23 15.67
C HIS A 134 -2.30 -1.51 16.99
N TYR A 135 -1.83 -2.74 17.22
CA TYR A 135 -1.27 -3.20 18.50
C TYR A 135 -2.18 -2.89 19.70
N SER A 136 -3.46 -3.05 19.52
CA SER A 136 -4.52 -2.87 20.51
C SER A 136 -5.57 -3.95 20.32
N ASP A 137 -6.42 -4.18 21.30
CA ASP A 137 -7.58 -5.08 21.18
C ASP A 137 -8.77 -4.41 20.47
N SER A 138 -8.67 -3.12 20.22
CA SER A 138 -9.68 -2.29 19.57
C SER A 138 -9.02 -1.08 18.89
N TRP A 139 -9.77 -0.01 18.66
CA TRP A 139 -9.30 1.21 18.04
C TRP A 139 -8.04 1.78 18.70
N ALA A 140 -7.02 2.08 17.90
CA ALA A 140 -5.90 2.92 18.21
C ALA A 140 -5.95 4.16 17.30
N ASP A 141 -5.91 5.34 17.88
CA ASP A 141 -5.96 6.64 17.20
C ASP A 141 -5.18 7.69 18.01
N PRO A 142 -5.04 8.96 17.55
CA PRO A 142 -4.27 9.98 18.27
C PRO A 142 -4.73 10.28 19.68
N SER A 143 -5.96 9.90 20.06
CA SER A 143 -6.52 10.10 21.40
C SER A 143 -6.38 8.89 22.32
N LYS A 144 -6.11 7.70 21.75
CA LYS A 144 -6.04 6.43 22.50
C LYS A 144 -5.13 5.42 21.82
N GLN A 145 -4.13 4.99 22.55
CA GLN A 145 -3.13 4.02 22.13
C GLN A 145 -2.96 2.98 23.25
N TYR A 146 -4.07 2.27 23.57
CA TYR A 146 -4.11 1.38 24.71
C TYR A 146 -3.30 0.11 24.49
N ILE A 147 -2.58 -0.30 25.55
CA ILE A 147 -1.91 -1.61 25.60
C ILE A 147 -2.99 -2.71 25.60
N PRO A 148 -2.86 -3.77 24.76
CA PRO A 148 -3.76 -4.92 24.82
C PRO A 148 -3.87 -5.50 26.22
N ALA A 149 -5.04 -6.01 26.58
CA ALA A 149 -5.30 -6.54 27.91
C ALA A 149 -4.28 -7.61 28.33
N ALA A 150 -3.88 -8.46 27.39
CA ALA A 150 -2.88 -9.52 27.64
C ALA A 150 -1.47 -8.99 27.93
N TRP A 151 -1.15 -7.74 27.53
CA TRP A 151 0.19 -7.15 27.66
C TRP A 151 0.30 -6.11 28.79
N LYS A 152 -0.80 -5.77 29.48
CA LYS A 152 -0.85 -4.68 30.47
C LYS A 152 0.18 -4.75 31.61
N SER A 153 0.56 -5.96 32.03
CA SER A 153 1.53 -6.16 33.10
C SER A 153 2.95 -6.39 32.60
N HIS A 154 3.17 -6.32 31.27
CA HIS A 154 4.46 -6.62 30.68
C HIS A 154 5.42 -5.45 30.81
N THR A 155 6.69 -5.79 31.05
CA THR A 155 7.79 -4.84 30.98
C THR A 155 8.02 -4.39 29.54
N TYR A 156 8.76 -3.31 29.35
CA TYR A 156 9.12 -2.84 28.00
C TYR A 156 9.78 -3.94 27.14
N ALA A 157 10.68 -4.73 27.71
CA ALA A 157 11.30 -5.84 27.00
C ALA A 157 10.31 -6.92 26.56
N GLN A 158 9.30 -7.20 27.39
CA GLN A 158 8.21 -8.11 27.04
C GLN A 158 7.29 -7.51 25.97
N ILE A 159 6.97 -6.22 26.04
CA ILE A 159 6.20 -5.51 25.01
C ILE A 159 6.92 -5.60 23.63
N LEU A 160 8.24 -5.45 23.58
CA LEU A 160 9.00 -5.65 22.34
C LEU A 160 8.87 -7.09 21.79
N ALA A 161 8.86 -8.10 22.70
CA ALA A 161 8.66 -9.48 22.31
C ALA A 161 7.23 -9.73 21.80
N ASP A 162 6.23 -9.16 22.48
CA ASP A 162 4.80 -9.26 22.10
C ASP A 162 4.55 -8.66 20.72
N VAL A 163 5.05 -7.45 20.46
CA VAL A 163 4.96 -6.80 19.15
C VAL A 163 5.57 -7.67 18.05
N LYS A 164 6.78 -8.22 18.30
CA LYS A 164 7.41 -9.13 17.35
C LYS A 164 6.59 -10.39 17.13
N GLN A 165 6.13 -11.02 18.21
CA GLN A 165 5.37 -12.26 18.14
C GLN A 165 4.04 -12.08 17.42
N HIS A 166 3.28 -11.04 17.77
CA HIS A 166 2.00 -10.72 17.11
C HIS A 166 2.18 -10.42 15.63
N THR A 167 3.11 -9.52 15.28
CA THR A 167 3.40 -9.17 13.88
C THR A 167 3.82 -10.40 13.08
N THR A 168 4.78 -11.19 13.61
CA THR A 168 5.25 -12.41 12.94
C THR A 168 4.12 -13.43 12.78
N GLY A 169 3.29 -13.63 13.81
CA GLY A 169 2.19 -14.60 13.80
C GLY A 169 1.15 -14.29 12.73
N VAL A 170 0.68 -13.03 12.65
CA VAL A 170 -0.27 -12.58 11.61
C VAL A 170 0.33 -12.72 10.21
N LEU A 171 1.58 -12.27 10.02
CA LEU A 171 2.23 -12.33 8.71
C LEU A 171 2.53 -13.78 8.27
N GLN A 172 2.85 -14.66 9.18
CA GLN A 172 3.01 -16.11 8.90
C GLN A 172 1.67 -16.73 8.52
N ALA A 173 0.56 -16.38 9.17
CA ALA A 173 -0.78 -16.83 8.78
C ALA A 173 -1.16 -16.38 7.37
N LEU A 174 -0.88 -15.11 7.01
CA LEU A 174 -1.04 -14.61 5.65
C LEU A 174 -0.18 -15.39 4.65
N LYS A 175 1.10 -15.60 4.97
CA LYS A 175 2.04 -16.36 4.12
C LYS A 175 1.59 -17.80 3.91
N ALA A 176 1.11 -18.47 4.96
CA ALA A 176 0.57 -19.83 4.89
C ALA A 176 -0.68 -19.91 4.02
N ALA A 177 -1.50 -18.84 4.00
CA ALA A 177 -2.64 -18.69 3.11
C ALA A 177 -2.25 -18.29 1.66
N GLY A 178 -0.96 -18.11 1.39
CA GLY A 178 -0.44 -17.69 0.09
C GLY A 178 -0.58 -16.19 -0.17
N VAL A 179 -0.88 -15.35 0.83
CA VAL A 179 -0.98 -13.89 0.71
C VAL A 179 0.37 -13.25 1.01
N SER A 180 0.81 -12.34 0.14
CA SER A 180 2.02 -11.53 0.33
C SER A 180 1.64 -10.06 0.36
N PRO A 181 1.58 -9.42 1.54
CA PRO A 181 1.29 -8.00 1.62
C PRO A 181 2.42 -7.20 1.00
N LYS A 182 2.06 -6.17 0.24
CA LYS A 182 3.02 -5.25 -0.35
C LYS A 182 3.52 -4.22 0.66
N TRP A 183 2.64 -3.80 1.56
CA TRP A 183 2.92 -2.84 2.61
C TRP A 183 2.45 -3.37 3.96
N VAL A 184 3.19 -2.99 5.00
CA VAL A 184 2.81 -3.29 6.38
C VAL A 184 3.01 -2.04 7.23
N GLN A 185 1.96 -1.60 7.87
CA GLN A 185 1.94 -0.44 8.76
C GLN A 185 2.18 -0.92 10.19
N VAL A 186 3.16 -0.33 10.85
CA VAL A 186 3.55 -0.62 12.24
C VAL A 186 3.01 0.48 13.15
N GLY A 187 1.88 0.22 13.76
CA GLY A 187 1.09 1.18 14.54
C GLY A 187 0.17 2.03 13.65
N ASN A 188 -1.00 2.40 14.19
CA ASN A 188 -1.97 3.28 13.56
C ASN A 188 -1.95 4.65 14.22
N GLU A 189 -1.80 5.73 13.42
CA GLU A 189 -1.81 7.12 13.83
C GLU A 189 -0.96 7.40 15.07
N THR A 190 0.30 6.98 15.03
CA THR A 190 1.25 7.02 16.15
C THR A 190 1.84 8.40 16.41
N SER A 191 1.04 9.45 16.29
CA SER A 191 1.48 10.84 16.39
C SER A 191 2.13 11.19 17.71
N ASP A 192 1.62 10.68 18.84
CA ASP A 192 2.32 10.70 20.14
C ASP A 192 2.72 9.29 20.59
N GLY A 193 3.19 8.46 19.63
CA GLY A 193 3.60 7.08 19.90
C GLY A 193 2.45 6.08 19.93
N LEU A 194 2.72 4.90 20.51
CA LEU A 194 1.74 3.80 20.62
C LEU A 194 1.94 3.05 21.95
N LEU A 195 0.98 2.19 22.32
CA LEU A 195 1.06 1.37 23.55
C LEU A 195 1.33 2.23 24.80
N TRP A 196 0.47 3.24 25.01
CA TRP A 196 0.65 4.20 26.11
C TRP A 196 0.49 3.54 27.50
N GLU A 197 1.31 3.92 28.51
CA GLU A 197 2.34 4.98 28.52
C GLU A 197 3.72 4.48 28.03
N VAL A 198 3.90 3.17 27.81
CA VAL A 198 5.21 2.55 27.54
C VAL A 198 5.88 3.13 26.29
N GLY A 199 5.14 3.28 25.21
CA GLY A 199 5.63 3.82 23.93
C GLY A 199 5.11 5.21 23.62
N ARG A 200 4.76 6.03 24.64
CA ARG A 200 4.30 7.42 24.39
C ARG A 200 5.46 8.30 23.96
N ALA A 201 5.44 8.78 22.72
CA ALA A 201 6.57 9.46 22.10
C ALA A 201 7.04 10.73 22.87
N SER A 202 6.10 11.53 23.38
CA SER A 202 6.39 12.74 24.17
C SER A 202 7.03 12.46 25.53
N LYS A 203 6.95 11.23 26.05
CA LYS A 203 7.49 10.82 27.36
C LYS A 203 8.60 9.79 27.27
N GLN A 204 8.50 8.86 26.33
CA GLN A 204 9.33 7.66 26.20
C GLN A 204 9.82 7.47 24.76
N ALA A 205 10.41 8.53 24.17
CA ALA A 205 10.79 8.56 22.75
C ALA A 205 11.66 7.37 22.31
N ALA A 206 12.63 6.96 23.15
CA ALA A 206 13.48 5.81 22.87
C ALA A 206 12.69 4.49 22.87
N GLN A 207 11.71 4.34 23.78
CA GLN A 207 10.87 3.15 23.83
C GLN A 207 9.91 3.11 22.62
N TYR A 208 9.33 4.25 22.26
CA TYR A 208 8.54 4.38 21.04
C TYR A 208 9.31 3.92 19.80
N ALA A 209 10.50 4.47 19.59
CA ALA A 209 11.37 4.11 18.49
C ALA A 209 11.75 2.62 18.50
N GLY A 210 12.03 2.06 19.66
CA GLY A 210 12.32 0.63 19.80
C GLY A 210 11.13 -0.27 19.47
N ILE A 211 9.89 0.16 19.76
CA ILE A 211 8.68 -0.58 19.39
C ILE A 211 8.51 -0.58 17.87
N ILE A 212 8.67 0.58 17.22
CA ILE A 212 8.61 0.70 15.76
C ILE A 212 9.67 -0.21 15.10
N ASP A 213 10.91 -0.17 15.60
CA ASP A 213 12.00 -1.01 15.06
C ASP A 213 11.76 -2.51 15.28
N ALA A 214 11.15 -2.89 16.41
CA ALA A 214 10.75 -4.26 16.67
C ALA A 214 9.71 -4.77 15.67
N GLY A 215 8.71 -3.97 15.36
CA GLY A 215 7.73 -4.24 14.31
C GLY A 215 8.36 -4.33 12.92
N TYR A 216 9.24 -3.38 12.57
CA TYR A 216 10.01 -3.40 11.33
C TYR A 216 10.78 -4.72 11.16
N ALA A 217 11.55 -5.10 12.19
CA ALA A 217 12.34 -6.34 12.16
C ALA A 217 11.45 -7.59 12.02
N ALA A 218 10.29 -7.61 12.69
CA ALA A 218 9.33 -8.69 12.56
C ALA A 218 8.77 -8.81 11.15
N VAL A 219 8.38 -7.69 10.51
CA VAL A 219 7.91 -7.68 9.12
C VAL A 219 8.97 -8.24 8.19
N LYS A 220 10.20 -7.72 8.26
CA LYS A 220 11.30 -8.12 7.38
C LYS A 220 11.73 -9.58 7.57
N SER A 221 11.49 -10.15 8.75
CA SER A 221 11.77 -11.57 9.01
C SER A 221 10.82 -12.53 8.27
N VAL A 222 9.61 -12.10 7.93
CA VAL A 222 8.61 -12.91 7.21
C VAL A 222 8.54 -12.55 5.74
N PHE A 223 8.51 -11.25 5.43
CA PHE A 223 8.42 -10.68 4.09
C PHE A 223 9.50 -9.61 3.90
N ALA A 224 10.68 -10.02 3.43
CA ALA A 224 11.83 -9.14 3.25
C ALA A 224 11.53 -7.96 2.31
N ASP A 225 10.70 -8.18 1.28
CA ASP A 225 10.38 -7.21 0.24
C ASP A 225 9.19 -6.31 0.59
N ALA A 226 8.39 -6.63 1.64
CA ALA A 226 7.28 -5.78 2.06
C ALA A 226 7.80 -4.43 2.58
N LEU A 227 7.18 -3.34 2.14
CA LEU A 227 7.53 -2.00 2.60
C LEU A 227 6.85 -1.71 3.94
N VAL A 228 7.63 -1.25 4.91
CA VAL A 228 7.15 -0.96 6.27
C VAL A 228 6.85 0.53 6.39
N LEU A 229 5.64 0.85 6.84
CA LEU A 229 5.17 2.22 7.06
C LEU A 229 5.09 2.54 8.55
N VAL A 230 5.48 3.78 8.89
CA VAL A 230 5.03 4.48 10.10
C VAL A 230 3.87 5.38 9.71
N HIS A 231 2.79 5.39 10.49
CA HIS A 231 1.57 6.14 10.21
C HIS A 231 1.32 7.23 11.23
N LEU A 232 1.14 8.46 10.74
CA LEU A 232 0.79 9.64 11.53
C LEU A 232 -0.50 10.29 11.00
N ASP A 233 -1.27 10.90 11.91
CA ASP A 233 -2.45 11.68 11.56
C ASP A 233 -2.10 13.06 10.97
N ASN A 234 -3.14 13.87 10.66
CA ASN A 234 -2.99 15.27 10.26
C ASN A 234 -1.91 15.52 9.21
N GLY A 235 -1.99 14.85 8.05
CA GLY A 235 -1.00 14.93 6.96
C GLY A 235 -0.63 16.35 6.51
N PHE A 236 -1.46 17.36 6.79
CA PHE A 236 -1.19 18.78 6.55
C PHE A 236 -0.26 19.41 7.58
N ASN A 237 -0.05 18.81 8.78
CA ASN A 237 0.72 19.37 9.88
C ASN A 237 2.20 18.99 9.80
N GLN A 238 2.99 19.74 9.03
CA GLN A 238 4.42 19.47 8.84
C GLN A 238 5.23 19.45 10.14
N ASP A 239 4.87 20.24 11.14
CA ASP A 239 5.62 20.30 12.41
C ASP A 239 5.47 19.01 13.21
N LEU A 240 4.29 18.38 13.19
CA LEU A 240 4.05 17.05 13.77
C LEU A 240 4.98 16.01 13.13
N TYR A 241 5.04 15.96 11.80
CA TYR A 241 5.90 15.03 11.06
C TYR A 241 7.38 15.27 11.33
N LYS A 242 7.78 16.53 11.33
CA LYS A 242 9.16 16.92 11.67
C LYS A 242 9.53 16.43 13.08
N TRP A 243 8.66 16.66 14.06
CA TRP A 243 8.92 16.27 15.44
C TRP A 243 8.99 14.75 15.59
N ASN A 244 7.96 14.03 15.17
CA ASN A 244 7.86 12.57 15.36
C ASN A 244 8.97 11.82 14.59
N LEU A 245 9.14 12.12 13.30
CA LEU A 245 10.13 11.41 12.47
C LEU A 245 11.58 11.72 12.90
N ASN A 246 11.86 12.90 13.46
CA ASN A 246 13.16 13.17 14.05
C ASN A 246 13.42 12.33 15.31
N LEU A 247 12.40 12.09 16.16
CA LEU A 247 12.54 11.17 17.29
C LEU A 247 12.87 9.75 16.80
N LEU A 248 12.12 9.22 15.83
CA LEU A 248 12.38 7.91 15.27
C LEU A 248 13.80 7.79 14.71
N LYS A 249 14.24 8.80 13.93
CA LYS A 249 15.59 8.84 13.37
C LYS A 249 16.67 8.95 14.46
N GLN A 250 16.45 9.79 15.48
CA GLN A 250 17.39 9.98 16.59
C GLN A 250 17.64 8.69 17.36
N TYR A 251 16.61 7.89 17.58
CA TYR A 251 16.68 6.64 18.33
C TYR A 251 16.80 5.40 17.43
N GLY A 252 17.09 5.58 16.14
CA GLY A 252 17.49 4.51 15.23
C GLY A 252 16.38 3.58 14.75
N ALA A 253 15.10 3.99 14.84
CA ALA A 253 13.99 3.22 14.28
C ALA A 253 14.04 3.21 12.75
N ARG A 254 13.77 2.05 12.16
CA ARG A 254 13.73 1.83 10.70
C ARG A 254 12.30 1.85 10.19
N PHE A 255 12.10 2.45 9.04
CA PHE A 255 10.90 2.41 8.24
C PHE A 255 11.24 2.71 6.77
N ASP A 256 10.42 2.21 5.84
CA ASP A 256 10.63 2.37 4.40
C ASP A 256 9.79 3.49 3.81
N MET A 257 8.66 3.83 4.44
CA MET A 257 7.69 4.82 3.99
C MET A 257 7.01 5.50 5.19
N VAL A 258 6.31 6.61 4.91
CA VAL A 258 5.42 7.26 5.88
C VAL A 258 3.98 7.22 5.36
N GLY A 259 3.07 6.67 6.18
CA GLY A 259 1.63 6.77 6.02
C GLY A 259 1.10 8.07 6.61
N MET A 260 0.10 8.66 5.98
CA MET A 260 -0.56 9.89 6.43
C MET A 260 -2.07 9.71 6.45
N SER A 261 -2.75 10.12 7.52
CA SER A 261 -4.19 10.41 7.46
C SER A 261 -4.41 11.84 6.99
N LEU A 262 -5.32 12.02 6.06
CA LEU A 262 -5.75 13.33 5.60
C LEU A 262 -7.28 13.36 5.44
N TYR A 263 -7.96 13.99 6.37
CA TYR A 263 -9.41 14.26 6.33
C TYR A 263 -9.64 15.76 6.10
N PRO A 264 -9.74 16.23 4.85
CA PRO A 264 -9.73 17.67 4.55
C PRO A 264 -10.89 18.44 5.18
N ASP A 265 -12.09 17.85 5.23
CA ASP A 265 -13.26 18.48 5.91
C ASP A 265 -13.02 18.65 7.43
N ALA A 266 -12.39 17.66 8.06
CA ALA A 266 -12.03 17.73 9.48
C ALA A 266 -10.91 18.75 9.72
N ALA A 267 -9.94 18.84 8.83
CA ALA A 267 -8.87 19.83 8.89
C ALA A 267 -9.42 21.27 8.86
N VAL A 268 -10.39 21.55 8.00
CA VAL A 268 -11.09 22.84 7.98
C VAL A 268 -11.90 23.08 9.26
N LYS A 269 -12.63 22.07 9.72
CA LYS A 269 -13.53 22.22 10.86
C LYS A 269 -12.82 22.34 12.20
N TYR A 270 -11.71 21.60 12.39
CA TYR A 270 -11.08 21.43 13.71
C TYR A 270 -9.65 21.92 13.82
N ASN A 271 -8.97 22.14 12.69
CA ASN A 271 -7.53 22.44 12.67
C ASN A 271 -7.20 23.77 11.99
N ASN A 272 -8.20 24.65 11.81
CA ASN A 272 -8.05 26.00 11.24
C ASN A 272 -7.53 26.04 9.79
N GLU A 273 -7.65 24.96 9.03
CA GLU A 273 -7.40 25.02 7.60
C GLU A 273 -8.42 25.91 6.91
N GLN A 274 -7.99 26.73 5.95
CA GLN A 274 -8.86 27.71 5.30
C GLN A 274 -9.98 27.07 4.48
N ASN A 275 -9.67 25.99 3.79
CA ASN A 275 -10.57 25.20 2.97
C ASN A 275 -9.93 23.85 2.61
N VAL A 276 -10.72 22.97 1.99
CA VAL A 276 -10.30 21.62 1.55
C VAL A 276 -9.06 21.66 0.65
N SER A 277 -8.99 22.63 -0.29
CA SER A 277 -7.81 22.76 -1.17
C SER A 277 -6.55 23.12 -0.41
N ALA A 278 -6.63 24.03 0.56
CA ALA A 278 -5.49 24.41 1.39
C ALA A 278 -4.97 23.22 2.21
N ALA A 279 -5.86 22.46 2.84
CA ALA A 279 -5.47 21.25 3.58
C ALA A 279 -4.76 20.22 2.69
N ILE A 280 -5.26 20.02 1.47
CA ILE A 280 -4.62 19.13 0.48
C ILE A 280 -3.26 19.68 0.06
N ASP A 281 -3.14 20.97 -0.26
CA ASP A 281 -1.89 21.59 -0.71
C ASP A 281 -0.83 21.58 0.41
N HIS A 282 -1.19 21.81 1.68
CA HIS A 282 -0.30 21.66 2.84
C HIS A 282 0.17 20.21 3.00
N CYS A 283 -0.71 19.23 2.80
CA CYS A 283 -0.31 17.82 2.81
C CYS A 283 0.70 17.52 1.69
N MET A 284 0.50 18.02 0.48
CA MET A 284 1.46 17.85 -0.63
C MET A 284 2.82 18.48 -0.32
N GLN A 285 2.84 19.64 0.36
CA GLN A 285 4.06 20.28 0.84
C GLN A 285 4.77 19.43 1.90
N ASN A 286 3.99 18.85 2.83
CA ASN A 286 4.52 17.96 3.86
C ASN A 286 5.10 16.67 3.25
N ILE A 287 4.46 16.07 2.25
CA ILE A 287 5.00 14.94 1.48
C ILE A 287 6.39 15.28 0.90
N ALA A 288 6.50 16.42 0.24
CA ALA A 288 7.77 16.87 -0.30
C ALA A 288 8.81 17.15 0.79
N PHE A 289 8.39 17.67 1.96
CA PHE A 289 9.24 17.84 3.13
C PHE A 289 9.77 16.51 3.66
N VAL A 290 8.90 15.50 3.85
CA VAL A 290 9.30 14.17 4.33
C VAL A 290 10.32 13.54 3.37
N ARG A 291 10.06 13.57 2.07
CA ARG A 291 11.01 13.06 1.08
C ARG A 291 12.37 13.74 1.15
N ARG A 292 12.37 15.06 1.19
CA ARG A 292 13.62 15.85 1.22
C ARG A 292 14.42 15.64 2.51
N THR A 293 13.74 15.49 3.66
CA THR A 293 14.38 15.48 4.99
C THR A 293 14.74 14.07 5.46
N PHE A 294 13.88 13.09 5.16
CA PHE A 294 14.02 11.72 5.64
C PHE A 294 14.33 10.71 4.52
N GLY A 295 14.25 11.12 3.26
CA GLY A 295 14.64 10.29 2.11
C GLY A 295 13.62 9.21 1.71
N VAL A 296 12.48 9.12 2.39
CA VAL A 296 11.45 8.09 2.16
C VAL A 296 10.23 8.64 1.43
N PRO A 297 9.54 7.83 0.61
CA PRO A 297 8.27 8.20 0.00
C PRO A 297 7.13 8.17 1.03
N THR A 298 5.99 8.75 0.66
CA THR A 298 4.78 8.77 1.49
C THR A 298 3.59 8.14 0.78
N MET A 299 2.56 7.83 1.55
CA MET A 299 1.26 7.37 1.07
C MET A 299 0.17 7.96 1.96
N ILE A 300 -0.89 8.49 1.39
CA ILE A 300 -2.09 8.84 2.15
C ILE A 300 -2.86 7.53 2.36
N VAL A 301 -2.77 6.99 3.57
CA VAL A 301 -3.32 5.67 3.90
C VAL A 301 -4.73 5.76 4.47
N GLU A 302 -5.17 6.99 4.80
CA GLU A 302 -6.54 7.29 5.21
C GLU A 302 -7.00 8.64 4.66
N THR A 303 -8.19 8.65 4.09
CA THR A 303 -8.97 9.86 3.77
C THR A 303 -10.46 9.53 3.80
N GLY A 304 -11.30 10.52 3.92
CA GLY A 304 -12.74 10.41 3.84
C GLY A 304 -13.36 11.79 3.67
N PHE A 305 -14.59 11.81 3.16
CA PHE A 305 -15.38 13.02 2.96
C PHE A 305 -16.80 12.80 3.48
N ASN A 306 -17.45 13.84 3.94
CA ASN A 306 -18.79 13.72 4.51
C ASN A 306 -19.79 13.17 3.48
N VAL A 307 -20.33 11.97 3.73
CA VAL A 307 -21.20 11.23 2.82
C VAL A 307 -22.56 11.91 2.59
N THR A 308 -22.95 12.88 3.45
CA THR A 308 -24.18 13.66 3.23
C THR A 308 -24.00 14.81 2.24
N ARG A 309 -22.76 15.11 1.86
CA ARG A 309 -22.37 16.16 0.90
C ARG A 309 -21.64 15.57 -0.30
N VAL A 310 -22.33 14.66 -1.01
CA VAL A 310 -21.71 13.80 -2.06
C VAL A 310 -21.03 14.59 -3.19
N ALA A 311 -21.57 15.73 -3.59
CA ALA A 311 -20.99 16.55 -4.66
C ALA A 311 -19.65 17.18 -4.24
N GLU A 312 -19.60 17.75 -3.04
CA GLU A 312 -18.39 18.29 -2.44
C GLU A 312 -17.38 17.20 -2.13
N GLY A 313 -17.84 16.03 -1.63
CA GLY A 313 -17.00 14.86 -1.39
C GLY A 313 -16.34 14.37 -2.67
N LYS A 314 -17.09 14.24 -3.78
CA LYS A 314 -16.54 13.90 -5.10
C LYS A 314 -15.49 14.93 -5.56
N ALA A 315 -15.83 16.23 -5.48
CA ALA A 315 -14.89 17.28 -5.88
C ALA A 315 -13.61 17.28 -5.04
N GLY A 316 -13.72 17.11 -3.72
CA GLY A 316 -12.59 17.01 -2.79
C GLY A 316 -11.70 15.79 -3.07
N LEU A 317 -12.29 14.62 -3.24
CA LEU A 317 -11.56 13.39 -3.56
C LEU A 317 -10.88 13.46 -4.93
N SER A 318 -11.56 14.00 -5.96
CA SER A 318 -10.97 14.20 -7.28
C SER A 318 -9.77 15.15 -7.23
N LEU A 319 -9.88 16.25 -6.44
CA LEU A 319 -8.76 17.17 -6.23
C LEU A 319 -7.60 16.49 -5.54
N LEU A 320 -7.86 15.74 -4.46
CA LEU A 320 -6.85 15.00 -3.70
C LEU A 320 -6.11 13.98 -4.58
N LEU A 321 -6.85 13.14 -5.30
CA LEU A 321 -6.27 12.13 -6.20
C LEU A 321 -5.37 12.76 -7.26
N ARG A 322 -5.82 13.86 -7.87
CA ARG A 322 -5.02 14.58 -8.86
C ARG A 322 -3.73 15.16 -8.27
N ARG A 323 -3.82 15.90 -7.15
CA ARG A 323 -2.65 16.51 -6.48
C ARG A 323 -1.65 15.46 -6.00
N ALA A 324 -2.17 14.35 -5.43
CA ALA A 324 -1.34 13.25 -4.96
C ALA A 324 -0.63 12.53 -6.12
N ALA A 325 -1.32 12.31 -7.24
CA ALA A 325 -0.72 11.68 -8.41
C ALA A 325 0.31 12.57 -9.14
N GLU A 326 0.12 13.89 -9.12
CA GLU A 326 1.09 14.85 -9.63
C GLU A 326 2.35 14.94 -8.75
N ASN A 327 2.26 14.56 -7.46
CA ASN A 327 3.37 14.55 -6.52
C ASN A 327 4.17 13.24 -6.65
N ALA A 328 5.38 13.34 -7.21
CA ALA A 328 6.25 12.17 -7.45
C ALA A 328 6.64 11.40 -6.18
N ASP A 329 6.52 11.99 -5.00
CA ASP A 329 6.89 11.39 -3.72
C ASP A 329 5.69 10.75 -3.00
N CYS A 330 4.45 10.95 -3.51
CA CYS A 330 3.24 10.28 -3.05
C CYS A 330 3.03 8.96 -3.81
N ARG A 331 2.83 7.87 -3.09
CA ARG A 331 2.66 6.53 -3.66
C ARG A 331 1.20 6.10 -3.79
N GLY A 332 0.27 6.83 -3.24
CA GLY A 332 -1.16 6.48 -3.36
C GLY A 332 -2.05 7.18 -2.36
N VAL A 333 -3.34 6.93 -2.53
CA VAL A 333 -4.42 7.40 -1.65
C VAL A 333 -5.36 6.23 -1.37
N PHE A 334 -5.63 5.99 -0.08
CA PHE A 334 -6.60 5.01 0.40
C PHE A 334 -7.77 5.74 1.06
N TYR A 335 -8.97 5.41 0.63
CA TYR A 335 -10.20 5.86 1.28
C TYR A 335 -10.48 4.97 2.49
N TRP A 336 -10.78 5.55 3.65
CA TRP A 336 -11.07 4.79 4.86
C TRP A 336 -12.54 4.41 4.94
N GLU A 337 -12.83 3.11 5.01
CA GLU A 337 -14.15 2.47 5.12
C GLU A 337 -15.21 3.12 4.18
N PRO A 338 -14.96 3.21 2.86
CA PRO A 338 -15.90 3.85 1.94
C PRO A 338 -17.26 3.12 1.89
N GLU A 339 -17.27 1.80 2.09
CA GLU A 339 -18.44 0.94 2.02
C GLU A 339 -19.42 1.13 3.17
N ALA A 340 -18.99 1.75 4.27
CA ALA A 340 -19.82 1.99 5.43
C ALA A 340 -20.83 3.14 5.16
N PRO A 341 -22.12 2.90 5.39
CA PRO A 341 -23.15 3.93 5.22
C PRO A 341 -23.11 4.96 6.36
N ASN A 342 -23.74 6.10 6.12
CA ASN A 342 -23.88 7.15 7.13
C ASN A 342 -24.47 6.62 8.44
N GLY A 343 -23.80 6.92 9.55
CA GLY A 343 -24.22 6.51 10.89
C GLY A 343 -23.75 5.12 11.32
N TYR A 344 -23.05 4.36 10.46
CA TYR A 344 -22.48 3.07 10.84
C TYR A 344 -21.54 3.21 12.04
N ASN A 345 -21.46 2.17 12.87
CA ASN A 345 -20.55 2.08 14.03
C ASN A 345 -20.56 3.33 14.94
N GLY A 346 -21.74 3.80 15.30
CA GLY A 346 -21.90 4.89 16.29
C GLY A 346 -21.77 6.30 15.73
N GLY A 347 -22.00 6.49 14.42
CA GLY A 347 -22.13 7.82 13.83
C GLY A 347 -21.06 8.17 12.79
N TYR A 348 -20.36 7.17 12.21
CA TYR A 348 -19.44 7.40 11.10
C TYR A 348 -20.15 8.05 9.91
N ASP A 349 -19.65 9.20 9.46
CA ASP A 349 -20.25 10.01 8.39
C ASP A 349 -19.29 10.31 7.23
N MET A 350 -18.10 9.69 7.24
CA MET A 350 -17.04 9.91 6.24
C MET A 350 -16.95 8.80 5.19
N GLY A 351 -17.96 7.90 5.10
CA GLY A 351 -18.05 6.87 4.07
C GLY A 351 -18.32 7.45 2.67
N ALA A 352 -18.50 6.56 1.70
CA ALA A 352 -18.81 6.93 0.33
C ALA A 352 -19.96 6.11 -0.28
N PHE A 353 -20.68 5.37 0.57
CA PHE A 353 -21.80 4.53 0.18
C PHE A 353 -23.09 5.03 0.84
N THR A 354 -24.20 4.77 0.19
CA THR A 354 -25.54 4.92 0.74
C THR A 354 -26.13 3.54 1.00
N GLU A 355 -27.07 3.46 1.94
CA GLU A 355 -27.74 2.21 2.32
C GLU A 355 -29.24 2.29 2.06
N ARG A 356 -29.80 1.22 1.52
CA ARG A 356 -31.25 1.01 1.42
C ARG A 356 -31.57 -0.47 1.66
N ASN A 357 -32.34 -0.77 2.70
CA ASN A 357 -32.75 -2.13 3.07
C ASN A 357 -31.55 -3.08 3.27
N ASN A 358 -30.53 -2.62 3.99
CA ASN A 358 -29.25 -3.31 4.22
C ASN A 358 -28.43 -3.58 2.94
N VAL A 359 -28.74 -2.94 1.84
CA VAL A 359 -27.91 -2.98 0.61
C VAL A 359 -27.14 -1.67 0.52
N CYS A 360 -25.81 -1.77 0.63
CA CYS A 360 -24.90 -0.64 0.49
C CYS A 360 -24.46 -0.48 -0.97
N SER A 361 -24.55 0.74 -1.51
CA SER A 361 -24.18 1.05 -2.89
C SER A 361 -23.34 2.34 -2.95
N PRO A 362 -22.36 2.42 -3.88
CA PRO A 362 -21.49 3.58 -3.98
C PRO A 362 -22.28 4.84 -4.37
N THR A 363 -21.94 5.95 -3.74
CA THR A 363 -22.34 7.28 -4.17
C THR A 363 -21.42 7.78 -5.28
N ILE A 364 -21.72 8.96 -5.86
CA ILE A 364 -20.87 9.59 -6.87
C ILE A 364 -19.47 9.95 -6.35
N ILE A 365 -19.22 9.96 -5.02
CA ILE A 365 -17.88 10.16 -4.46
C ILE A 365 -16.90 9.14 -5.04
N MET A 366 -17.31 7.88 -5.14
CA MET A 366 -16.45 6.80 -5.65
C MET A 366 -16.11 6.92 -7.14
N GLU A 367 -16.88 7.67 -7.93
CA GLU A 367 -16.56 7.91 -9.34
C GLU A 367 -15.22 8.65 -9.52
N ALA A 368 -14.78 9.42 -8.51
CA ALA A 368 -13.47 10.08 -8.53
C ALA A 368 -12.31 9.11 -8.80
N PHE A 369 -12.42 7.86 -8.36
CA PHE A 369 -11.39 6.83 -8.60
C PHE A 369 -11.33 6.39 -10.07
N SER A 370 -12.45 6.30 -10.76
CA SER A 370 -12.49 5.94 -12.20
C SER A 370 -12.09 7.11 -13.10
N GLU A 371 -12.55 8.32 -12.78
CA GLU A 371 -12.18 9.55 -13.51
C GLU A 371 -10.68 9.81 -13.44
N ALA A 372 -10.07 9.59 -12.27
CA ALA A 372 -8.63 9.70 -12.11
C ALA A 372 -7.83 8.66 -12.95
N SER A 373 -8.44 7.57 -13.39
CA SER A 373 -7.77 6.55 -14.21
C SER A 373 -7.65 6.99 -15.68
N THR A 374 -8.54 7.85 -16.17
CA THR A 374 -8.54 8.32 -17.56
C THR A 374 -7.53 9.44 -17.83
N GLY A 375 -6.88 9.99 -16.79
CA GLY A 375 -5.93 11.09 -16.88
C GLY A 375 -4.58 10.90 -16.20
N LEU A 376 -4.37 9.80 -15.45
CA LEU A 376 -3.26 9.60 -14.53
C LEU A 376 -2.21 8.55 -14.96
N GLU A 377 -2.07 8.23 -16.24
CA GLU A 377 -0.78 7.75 -16.68
C GLU A 377 0.23 8.87 -16.38
N ARG A 378 1.13 8.65 -15.41
CA ARG A 378 2.25 9.58 -15.19
C ARG A 378 2.95 9.75 -16.53
N PRO A 379 3.12 10.99 -17.02
CA PRO A 379 3.89 11.19 -18.22
C PRO A 379 5.29 10.60 -17.96
N THR A 380 5.61 9.50 -18.63
CA THR A 380 6.99 9.02 -18.66
C THR A 380 7.84 10.15 -19.23
N THR A 381 8.99 10.42 -18.63
CA THR A 381 9.96 11.31 -19.28
C THR A 381 10.28 10.67 -20.61
N GLY A 382 9.90 11.35 -21.71
CA GLY A 382 10.05 10.81 -23.05
C GLY A 382 11.49 10.44 -23.36
N PRO A 383 11.70 9.56 -24.35
CA PRO A 383 13.04 9.21 -24.79
C PRO A 383 13.80 10.47 -25.16
N THR A 384 15.04 10.58 -24.70
CA THR A 384 15.98 11.57 -25.24
C THR A 384 16.11 11.30 -26.72
N ALA A 385 15.73 12.28 -27.52
CA ALA A 385 15.63 12.16 -28.98
C ALA A 385 16.99 11.75 -29.60
N ALA A 386 17.06 10.47 -29.97
CA ALA A 386 18.00 10.00 -30.97
C ALA A 386 17.16 9.36 -32.09
N GLY A 387 16.81 10.14 -33.10
CA GLY A 387 16.13 9.68 -34.32
C GLY A 387 14.70 10.20 -34.48
N GLY A 388 14.54 11.18 -35.34
CA GLY A 388 13.41 11.53 -36.22
C GLY A 388 11.95 11.36 -35.82
N ASP A 389 11.58 11.28 -34.52
CA ASP A 389 10.22 11.03 -34.08
C ASP A 389 9.33 12.27 -34.19
N VAL A 390 8.17 12.09 -34.81
CA VAL A 390 7.16 13.13 -34.98
C VAL A 390 6.43 13.33 -33.66
N ALA A 391 6.46 14.54 -33.11
CA ALA A 391 5.69 14.95 -31.92
C ALA A 391 4.47 15.80 -32.32
N TYR A 392 3.43 15.71 -31.47
CA TYR A 392 2.19 16.47 -31.64
C TYR A 392 1.86 17.21 -30.34
N ASP A 393 1.23 18.37 -30.43
CA ASP A 393 0.63 19.04 -29.28
C ASP A 393 -0.66 18.32 -28.82
N LEU A 394 -1.23 18.73 -27.69
CA LEU A 394 -2.47 18.14 -27.17
C LEU A 394 -3.71 18.37 -28.07
N ALA A 395 -3.62 19.26 -29.05
CA ALA A 395 -4.64 19.49 -30.05
C ALA A 395 -4.39 18.65 -31.34
N GLY A 396 -3.39 17.77 -31.35
CA GLY A 396 -3.06 16.86 -32.44
C GLY A 396 -2.27 17.55 -33.58
N ARG A 397 -1.74 18.74 -33.39
CA ARG A 397 -0.93 19.44 -34.40
C ARG A 397 0.51 19.01 -34.31
N ARG A 398 1.13 18.71 -35.45
CA ARG A 398 2.55 18.35 -35.49
C ARG A 398 3.42 19.52 -35.05
N ILE A 399 4.34 19.22 -34.11
CA ILE A 399 5.28 20.19 -33.55
C ILE A 399 6.70 19.72 -33.68
N SER A 400 7.66 20.63 -33.77
CA SER A 400 9.06 20.33 -33.46
C SER A 400 9.14 20.06 -31.97
N MET A 401 10.01 19.13 -31.54
CA MET A 401 10.13 18.74 -30.11
C MET A 401 10.06 19.94 -29.18
N PRO A 402 9.10 19.99 -28.24
CA PRO A 402 8.92 21.15 -27.37
C PRO A 402 10.09 21.30 -26.42
N TYR A 403 10.49 22.53 -26.13
CA TYR A 403 11.50 22.80 -25.11
C TYR A 403 10.98 22.50 -23.70
N LYS A 404 9.69 22.78 -23.45
CA LYS A 404 8.98 22.48 -22.20
C LYS A 404 7.49 22.23 -22.50
N GLY A 405 6.82 21.41 -21.67
CA GLY A 405 5.38 21.19 -21.73
C GLY A 405 4.96 19.78 -22.15
N PHE A 406 3.66 19.61 -22.39
CA PHE A 406 3.06 18.32 -22.77
C PHE A 406 3.07 18.16 -24.30
N TYR A 407 3.37 16.93 -24.75
CA TYR A 407 3.31 16.55 -26.16
C TYR A 407 2.96 15.06 -26.33
N ILE A 408 2.57 14.67 -27.52
CA ILE A 408 2.28 13.29 -27.91
C ILE A 408 3.37 12.83 -28.88
N ALA A 409 4.00 11.70 -28.61
CA ALA A 409 4.93 11.04 -29.53
C ALA A 409 4.69 9.54 -29.46
N GLN A 410 4.76 8.84 -30.60
CA GLN A 410 4.53 7.38 -30.70
C GLN A 410 3.18 6.95 -30.08
N GLY A 411 2.14 7.81 -30.16
CA GLY A 411 0.83 7.54 -29.56
C GLY A 411 0.73 7.72 -28.03
N GLN A 412 1.80 8.14 -27.37
CA GLN A 412 1.86 8.33 -25.91
C GLN A 412 2.04 9.80 -25.54
N LYS A 413 1.53 10.18 -24.36
CA LYS A 413 1.67 11.55 -23.80
C LYS A 413 2.95 11.67 -22.99
N TYR A 414 3.68 12.74 -23.23
CA TYR A 414 4.94 13.05 -22.54
C TYR A 414 4.93 14.46 -21.95
N ILE A 415 5.75 14.67 -20.92
CA ILE A 415 6.09 15.99 -20.39
C ILE A 415 7.59 16.24 -20.53
N ARG A 416 7.98 17.39 -21.03
CA ARG A 416 9.35 17.89 -20.97
C ARG A 416 9.42 19.05 -19.98
N ARG A 417 10.18 18.87 -18.93
CA ARG A 417 10.41 19.85 -17.84
C ARG A 417 11.49 20.86 -18.21
#